data_7b94aecbacbd134c7f875a696fb93875
#
_entry.id   7b94aecbacbd134c7f875a696fb93875
#
_cell.length_a   1.000
_cell.length_b   1.000
_cell.length_c   1.000
_cell.angle_alpha   90.00
_cell.angle_beta   90.00
_cell.angle_gamma   90.00
#
_symmetry.space_group_name_H-M   'P 1'
#
loop_
_entity.id
_entity.type
_entity.pdbx_description
1 polymer ?
#
loop_
_entity_poly.entity_id
_entity_poly.type
_entity_poly.pdbx_seq_one_letter_code
_entity_poly.pdbx_strand_id
1 'polypeptide(L)'
;NPEEGWLAERWRPEQKDRAKAAPYRDYKGDKHDAFWYFDKEMAGLTEARYAKYKGKQMQYLGFMQRGRLVKYDAGQHAGVIAAFRPEADGLTFHVKGVYTDSLRSSLVKEHAHGGIEVTRICGPVAKVNDTTFTVRFYRMGMDNPKRTGDIWLLAANEGDSRYKSAVQQFNIRIPYRNTEGKRQYILFPGIEDVREGVESVSLEAVSDCGLPVYYYVKEGPAELQDNRLVFTKIPPRSKFPVKVTVVAWQYGIAGQVQTAEPVERSFFITK
;
A
#
# COMPACT_ATOMS: atom_id res chain seq x y z
N ASN A 1 -14.78 -10.88 -21.81
CA ASN A 1 -13.94 -11.51 -20.77
C ASN A 1 -14.83 -12.44 -19.94
N PRO A 2 -14.60 -13.77 -19.92
CA PRO A 2 -15.41 -14.72 -19.16
C PRO A 2 -15.46 -14.38 -17.66
N GLU A 3 -14.40 -13.80 -17.14
CA GLU A 3 -14.33 -13.39 -15.74
C GLU A 3 -15.24 -12.21 -15.42
N GLU A 4 -15.37 -11.26 -16.32
CA GLU A 4 -16.29 -10.12 -16.15
C GLU A 4 -17.74 -10.57 -16.24
N GLY A 5 -18.06 -11.47 -17.16
CA GLY A 5 -19.39 -12.08 -17.26
C GLY A 5 -19.75 -12.84 -16.00
N TRP A 6 -18.81 -13.61 -15.48
CA TRP A 6 -18.97 -14.35 -14.26
C TRP A 6 -19.20 -13.44 -13.03
N LEU A 7 -18.43 -12.40 -12.88
CA LEU A 7 -18.62 -11.41 -11.82
C LEU A 7 -19.97 -10.70 -11.94
N ALA A 8 -20.37 -10.30 -13.15
CA ALA A 8 -21.63 -9.63 -13.39
C ALA A 8 -22.84 -10.52 -13.02
N GLU A 9 -22.81 -11.79 -13.40
CA GLU A 9 -23.87 -12.72 -13.02
C GLU A 9 -23.90 -13.02 -11.53
N ARG A 10 -22.73 -13.17 -10.94
CA ARG A 10 -22.59 -13.46 -9.52
C ARG A 10 -23.11 -12.34 -8.61
N TRP A 11 -22.92 -11.09 -9.04
CA TRP A 11 -23.31 -9.93 -8.26
C TRP A 11 -24.65 -9.33 -8.69
N ARG A 12 -25.37 -9.98 -9.59
CA ARG A 12 -26.72 -9.57 -9.92
C ARG A 12 -27.63 -9.67 -8.68
N PRO A 13 -28.50 -8.66 -8.51
CA PRO A 13 -29.37 -8.59 -7.32
C PRO A 13 -30.53 -9.59 -7.31
N GLU A 14 -30.71 -10.41 -8.32
CA GLU A 14 -31.75 -11.44 -8.32
C GLU A 14 -31.42 -12.55 -7.35
N GLN A 15 -31.65 -12.27 -6.12
CA GLN A 15 -31.45 -13.19 -5.01
C GLN A 15 -32.20 -14.53 -5.14
N LYS A 16 -33.34 -14.51 -5.80
CA LYS A 16 -34.14 -15.73 -6.08
C LYS A 16 -33.40 -16.68 -7.02
N ASP A 17 -32.62 -16.17 -7.95
CA ASP A 17 -31.84 -17.02 -8.85
C ASP A 17 -30.58 -17.53 -8.17
N ARG A 18 -30.02 -16.75 -7.25
CA ARG A 18 -28.96 -17.22 -6.35
C ARG A 18 -29.39 -18.31 -5.39
N ALA A 19 -30.62 -18.23 -4.90
CA ALA A 19 -31.17 -19.27 -4.03
C ALA A 19 -31.48 -20.53 -4.82
N LYS A 20 -31.83 -20.44 -6.11
CA LYS A 20 -32.04 -21.55 -7.02
C LYS A 20 -30.75 -22.14 -7.58
N ALA A 21 -29.79 -21.29 -7.89
CA ALA A 21 -28.43 -21.68 -8.21
C ALA A 21 -27.76 -22.15 -6.94
N ALA A 22 -28.18 -23.26 -6.43
CA ALA A 22 -27.72 -23.91 -5.23
C ALA A 22 -26.52 -23.24 -4.55
N PRO A 23 -26.44 -23.20 -3.27
CA PRO A 23 -25.46 -22.42 -2.61
C PRO A 23 -24.11 -22.61 -3.31
N TYR A 24 -23.50 -21.57 -3.70
CA TYR A 24 -22.12 -21.46 -4.21
C TYR A 24 -21.10 -22.43 -3.59
N ARG A 25 -21.38 -22.86 -2.36
CA ARG A 25 -20.58 -23.78 -1.58
C ARG A 25 -20.76 -25.25 -2.02
N ASP A 26 -21.92 -25.58 -2.57
CA ASP A 26 -22.30 -26.95 -2.99
C ASP A 26 -22.58 -26.96 -4.48
N TYR A 27 -21.83 -26.17 -5.20
CA TYR A 27 -21.97 -26.00 -6.62
C TYR A 27 -21.98 -27.37 -7.33
N LYS A 28 -23.15 -27.74 -7.85
CA LYS A 28 -23.39 -29.03 -8.51
C LYS A 28 -23.40 -28.93 -10.02
N GLY A 29 -22.93 -27.83 -10.57
CA GLY A 29 -22.75 -27.69 -12.00
C GLY A 29 -23.98 -27.26 -12.77
N ASP A 30 -24.74 -26.27 -12.29
CA ASP A 30 -25.74 -25.63 -13.12
C ASP A 30 -25.09 -24.93 -14.30
N LYS A 31 -25.35 -25.40 -15.50
CA LYS A 31 -24.75 -24.88 -16.73
C LYS A 31 -25.14 -23.44 -17.08
N HIS A 32 -26.11 -22.88 -16.38
CA HIS A 32 -26.56 -21.50 -16.55
C HIS A 32 -25.94 -20.52 -15.56
N ASP A 33 -25.15 -21.03 -14.63
CA ASP A 33 -24.41 -20.21 -13.68
C ASP A 33 -22.98 -19.97 -14.20
N ALA A 34 -22.56 -18.70 -14.30
CA ALA A 34 -21.20 -18.34 -14.66
C ALA A 34 -20.15 -19.01 -13.76
N PHE A 35 -20.52 -19.25 -12.52
CA PHE A 35 -19.72 -19.99 -11.56
C PHE A 35 -19.48 -21.45 -11.99
N TRP A 36 -20.44 -22.06 -12.67
CA TRP A 36 -20.32 -23.42 -13.20
C TRP A 36 -19.21 -23.53 -14.26
N TYR A 37 -19.12 -22.56 -15.16
CA TYR A 37 -18.05 -22.53 -16.17
C TYR A 37 -16.68 -22.39 -15.51
N PHE A 38 -16.58 -21.50 -14.55
CA PHE A 38 -15.37 -21.28 -13.82
C PHE A 38 -14.92 -22.55 -13.07
N ASP A 39 -15.81 -23.18 -12.34
CA ASP A 39 -15.51 -24.42 -11.62
C ASP A 39 -15.14 -25.57 -12.55
N LYS A 40 -15.84 -25.73 -13.66
CA LYS A 40 -15.56 -26.78 -14.62
C LYS A 40 -14.18 -26.64 -15.24
N GLU A 41 -13.81 -25.43 -15.62
CA GLU A 41 -12.49 -25.14 -16.18
C GLU A 41 -11.38 -25.23 -15.13
N MET A 42 -11.68 -24.90 -13.90
CA MET A 42 -10.72 -24.82 -12.80
C MET A 42 -10.76 -26.02 -11.85
N ALA A 43 -11.62 -27.00 -12.08
CA ALA A 43 -11.82 -28.13 -11.17
C ALA A 43 -10.54 -28.84 -10.78
N GLY A 44 -9.71 -29.19 -11.74
CA GLY A 44 -8.43 -29.85 -11.48
C GLY A 44 -7.47 -28.99 -10.65
N LEU A 45 -7.43 -27.68 -10.88
CA LEU A 45 -6.63 -26.74 -10.09
C LEU A 45 -7.18 -26.56 -8.69
N THR A 46 -8.50 -26.57 -8.55
CA THR A 46 -9.19 -26.46 -7.25
C THR A 46 -8.92 -27.69 -6.40
N GLU A 47 -9.03 -28.88 -6.95
CA GLU A 47 -8.71 -30.13 -6.26
C GLU A 47 -7.23 -30.20 -5.83
N ALA A 48 -6.34 -29.87 -6.72
CA ALA A 48 -4.90 -29.84 -6.39
C ALA A 48 -4.59 -28.85 -5.27
N ARG A 49 -5.20 -27.67 -5.30
CA ARG A 49 -5.07 -26.66 -4.23
C ARG A 49 -5.65 -27.17 -2.93
N TYR A 50 -6.80 -27.82 -2.98
CA TYR A 50 -7.45 -28.36 -1.80
C TYR A 50 -6.64 -29.49 -1.19
N ALA A 51 -6.10 -30.39 -1.99
CA ALA A 51 -5.21 -31.48 -1.56
C ALA A 51 -3.96 -30.95 -0.83
N LYS A 52 -3.42 -29.82 -1.28
CA LYS A 52 -2.28 -29.13 -0.62
C LYS A 52 -2.59 -28.76 0.83
N TYR A 53 -3.83 -28.48 1.17
CA TYR A 53 -4.25 -28.01 2.50
C TYR A 53 -4.95 -29.08 3.34
N LYS A 54 -5.24 -30.27 2.76
CA LYS A 54 -5.90 -31.34 3.47
C LYS A 54 -5.09 -31.79 4.70
N GLY A 55 -5.75 -31.87 5.84
CA GLY A 55 -5.14 -32.28 7.11
C GLY A 55 -4.26 -31.23 7.81
N LYS A 56 -4.01 -30.09 7.19
CA LYS A 56 -3.21 -29.02 7.82
C LYS A 56 -4.06 -28.17 8.76
N GLN A 57 -3.43 -27.72 9.82
CA GLN A 57 -4.04 -26.84 10.81
C GLN A 57 -4.14 -25.40 10.30
N MET A 58 -5.17 -24.69 10.76
CA MET A 58 -5.27 -23.26 10.57
C MET A 58 -4.28 -22.54 11.47
N GLN A 59 -3.74 -21.42 10.96
CA GLN A 59 -2.99 -20.47 11.76
C GLN A 59 -3.47 -19.07 11.45
N TYR A 60 -3.27 -18.15 12.38
CA TYR A 60 -3.77 -16.79 12.28
C TYR A 60 -2.63 -15.81 12.51
N LEU A 61 -2.64 -14.72 11.74
CA LEU A 61 -1.67 -13.66 11.85
C LEU A 61 -2.31 -12.43 12.47
N GLY A 62 -1.51 -11.69 13.20
CA GLY A 62 -1.82 -10.38 13.74
C GLY A 62 -0.62 -9.45 13.59
N PHE A 63 -0.70 -8.30 14.22
CA PHE A 63 0.35 -7.29 14.17
C PHE A 63 0.72 -6.77 15.54
N MET A 64 1.98 -6.51 15.73
CA MET A 64 2.49 -5.77 16.88
C MET A 64 2.98 -4.39 16.48
N GLN A 65 2.67 -3.41 17.30
CA GLN A 65 3.18 -2.06 17.19
C GLN A 65 3.65 -1.59 18.58
N ARG A 66 4.90 -1.11 18.70
CA ARG A 66 5.50 -0.69 19.97
C ARG A 66 5.37 -1.72 21.09
N GLY A 67 5.65 -2.99 20.77
CA GLY A 67 5.63 -4.08 21.74
C GLY A 67 4.23 -4.56 22.17
N ARG A 68 3.15 -4.03 21.59
CA ARG A 68 1.78 -4.41 21.92
C ARG A 68 1.07 -5.00 20.73
N LEU A 69 0.27 -6.03 20.96
CA LEU A 69 -0.61 -6.61 19.94
C LEU A 69 -1.67 -5.57 19.55
N VAL A 70 -1.81 -5.35 18.26
CA VAL A 70 -2.85 -4.47 17.71
C VAL A 70 -4.17 -5.23 17.74
N LYS A 71 -5.21 -4.61 18.28
CA LYS A 71 -6.53 -5.22 18.36
C LYS A 71 -7.10 -5.52 16.99
N TYR A 72 -7.67 -6.69 16.87
CA TYR A 72 -8.49 -7.07 15.72
C TYR A 72 -9.94 -6.68 15.99
N ASP A 73 -10.55 -6.02 15.03
CA ASP A 73 -11.97 -5.67 15.08
C ASP A 73 -12.70 -6.38 13.94
N ALA A 74 -13.45 -7.41 14.30
CA ALA A 74 -14.21 -8.21 13.34
C ALA A 74 -15.36 -7.43 12.68
N GLY A 75 -15.83 -6.35 13.28
CA GLY A 75 -16.86 -5.46 12.72
C GLY A 75 -16.32 -4.51 11.65
N GLN A 76 -15.02 -4.38 11.53
CA GLN A 76 -14.35 -3.54 10.54
C GLN A 76 -13.92 -4.38 9.34
N HIS A 77 -14.16 -3.90 8.14
CA HIS A 77 -13.77 -4.60 6.90
C HIS A 77 -12.28 -4.90 6.78
N ALA A 78 -11.45 -4.12 7.44
CA ALA A 78 -10.00 -4.29 7.45
C ALA A 78 -9.50 -5.31 8.47
N GLY A 79 -10.28 -5.61 9.48
CA GLY A 79 -9.92 -6.52 10.57
C GLY A 79 -8.91 -5.98 11.57
N VAL A 80 -7.82 -5.36 11.15
CA VAL A 80 -6.79 -4.77 12.03
C VAL A 80 -6.56 -3.32 11.64
N ILE A 81 -6.91 -2.42 12.54
CA ILE A 81 -6.74 -0.97 12.36
C ILE A 81 -5.90 -0.42 13.52
N ALA A 82 -4.84 0.30 13.19
CA ALA A 82 -3.96 0.90 14.17
C ALA A 82 -3.87 2.43 14.01
N ALA A 83 -3.54 3.07 15.12
CA ALA A 83 -3.15 4.47 15.09
C ALA A 83 -1.76 4.62 14.46
N PHE A 84 -1.55 5.70 13.71
CA PHE A 84 -0.24 6.08 13.23
C PHE A 84 0.62 6.55 14.42
N ARG A 85 1.74 5.87 14.63
CA ARG A 85 2.66 6.13 15.75
C ARG A 85 4.08 6.20 15.21
N PRO A 86 4.49 7.31 14.62
CA PRO A 86 5.82 7.46 14.07
C PRO A 86 6.88 7.63 15.16
N GLU A 87 8.13 7.46 14.77
CA GLU A 87 9.31 7.83 15.52
C GLU A 87 9.51 9.36 15.53
N ALA A 88 10.63 9.82 16.09
CA ALA A 88 10.90 11.26 16.25
C ALA A 88 10.99 12.04 14.93
N ASP A 89 11.23 11.38 13.80
CA ASP A 89 11.24 11.98 12.47
C ASP A 89 9.84 12.29 11.92
N GLY A 90 8.80 11.83 12.60
CA GLY A 90 7.40 11.99 12.19
C GLY A 90 6.96 11.10 11.02
N LEU A 91 7.84 10.29 10.47
CA LEU A 91 7.61 9.51 9.24
C LEU A 91 7.82 8.01 9.42
N THR A 92 8.88 7.62 10.12
CA THR A 92 9.24 6.22 10.31
C THR A 92 8.38 5.58 11.39
N PHE A 93 7.89 4.39 11.12
CA PHE A 93 7.11 3.61 12.07
C PHE A 93 7.43 2.12 11.97
N HIS A 94 7.15 1.38 13.05
CA HIS A 94 7.46 -0.04 13.15
C HIS A 94 6.19 -0.87 13.26
N VAL A 95 6.12 -1.92 12.45
CA VAL A 95 5.03 -2.91 12.44
C VAL A 95 5.63 -4.29 12.25
N LYS A 96 5.31 -5.22 13.13
CA LYS A 96 5.77 -6.61 13.06
C LYS A 96 4.58 -7.56 12.92
N GLY A 97 4.61 -8.45 11.94
CA GLY A 97 3.68 -9.58 11.87
C GLY A 97 3.97 -10.60 12.97
N VAL A 98 2.93 -11.15 13.56
CA VAL A 98 3.02 -12.15 14.63
C VAL A 98 1.96 -13.24 14.46
N TYR A 99 2.22 -14.41 15.03
CA TYR A 99 1.23 -15.48 15.10
C TYR A 99 0.33 -15.28 16.31
N THR A 100 -0.98 -15.48 16.10
CA THR A 100 -2.00 -15.24 17.11
C THR A 100 -3.01 -16.39 17.17
N ASP A 101 -3.83 -16.37 18.22
CA ASP A 101 -5.03 -17.22 18.29
C ASP A 101 -6.05 -16.82 17.21
N SER A 102 -7.11 -17.60 17.08
CA SER A 102 -8.20 -17.38 16.12
C SER A 102 -8.93 -16.05 16.32
N LEU A 103 -8.95 -15.53 17.54
CA LEU A 103 -9.54 -14.25 17.89
C LEU A 103 -8.56 -13.06 17.73
N ARG A 104 -7.30 -13.35 17.43
CA ARG A 104 -6.20 -12.37 17.35
C ARG A 104 -6.03 -11.55 18.62
N SER A 105 -6.30 -12.18 19.74
CA SER A 105 -6.26 -11.55 21.08
C SER A 105 -4.98 -11.85 21.85
N SER A 106 -4.30 -12.95 21.53
CA SER A 106 -3.07 -13.37 22.18
C SER A 106 -2.07 -14.00 21.22
N LEU A 107 -0.79 -13.97 21.60
CA LEU A 107 0.27 -14.63 20.84
C LEU A 107 0.23 -16.14 21.05
N VAL A 108 0.53 -16.90 20.02
CA VAL A 108 0.66 -18.36 20.07
C VAL A 108 2.12 -18.79 19.87
N LYS A 109 2.48 -19.92 20.49
CA LYS A 109 3.82 -20.50 20.37
C LYS A 109 3.91 -21.54 19.25
N GLU A 110 2.79 -22.23 18.99
CA GLU A 110 2.71 -23.25 17.96
C GLU A 110 2.18 -22.66 16.63
N HIS A 111 3.01 -22.68 15.62
CA HIS A 111 2.73 -22.13 14.31
C HIS A 111 3.66 -22.75 13.26
N ALA A 112 3.47 -22.41 11.99
CA ALA A 112 4.35 -22.83 10.91
C ALA A 112 5.79 -22.35 11.13
N HIS A 113 6.73 -23.11 10.60
CA HIS A 113 8.10 -22.65 10.45
C HIS A 113 8.19 -21.50 9.44
N GLY A 114 9.26 -20.72 9.54
CA GLY A 114 9.49 -19.58 8.68
C GLY A 114 8.99 -18.25 9.26
N GLY A 115 9.45 -17.17 8.64
CA GLY A 115 9.10 -15.80 9.03
C GLY A 115 7.74 -15.37 8.52
N ILE A 116 7.23 -14.31 9.12
CA ILE A 116 6.09 -13.57 8.58
C ILE A 116 6.65 -12.40 7.80
N GLU A 117 6.36 -12.36 6.52
CA GLU A 117 6.69 -11.21 5.69
C GLU A 117 5.60 -10.14 5.81
N VAL A 118 6.02 -8.88 5.99
CA VAL A 118 5.11 -7.75 5.94
C VAL A 118 5.43 -6.92 4.70
N THR A 119 4.45 -6.77 3.82
CA THR A 119 4.56 -6.05 2.56
C THR A 119 3.55 -4.92 2.46
N ARG A 120 3.79 -3.98 1.54
CA ARG A 120 2.87 -2.91 1.22
C ARG A 120 1.79 -3.42 0.25
N ILE A 121 0.53 -3.17 0.56
CA ILE A 121 -0.58 -3.28 -0.41
C ILE A 121 -0.72 -1.95 -1.16
N CYS A 122 -0.99 -0.87 -0.43
CA CYS A 122 -1.14 0.46 -1.00
C CYS A 122 -0.96 1.55 0.06
N GLY A 123 -1.05 2.81 -0.36
CA GLY A 123 -0.88 3.98 0.50
C GLY A 123 0.51 4.61 0.37
N PRO A 124 0.70 5.80 0.98
CA PRO A 124 1.93 6.55 0.89
C PRO A 124 3.00 6.00 1.86
N VAL A 125 3.51 4.82 1.57
CA VAL A 125 4.48 4.13 2.42
C VAL A 125 5.52 3.38 1.61
N ALA A 126 6.75 3.36 2.08
CA ALA A 126 7.83 2.52 1.61
C ALA A 126 8.32 1.58 2.73
N LYS A 127 8.67 0.35 2.38
CA LYS A 127 9.31 -0.62 3.27
C LYS A 127 10.80 -0.29 3.36
N VAL A 128 11.32 -0.14 4.58
CA VAL A 128 12.74 0.07 4.85
C VAL A 128 13.42 -1.26 5.15
N ASN A 129 12.79 -2.07 6.01
CA ASN A 129 13.18 -3.45 6.31
C ASN A 129 11.95 -4.25 6.76
N ASP A 130 12.13 -5.46 7.28
CA ASP A 130 11.02 -6.38 7.57
C ASP A 130 10.03 -5.89 8.62
N THR A 131 10.40 -4.91 9.42
CA THR A 131 9.54 -4.37 10.48
C THR A 131 9.45 -2.84 10.47
N THR A 132 10.20 -2.19 9.58
CA THR A 132 10.32 -0.72 9.53
C THR A 132 9.78 -0.18 8.22
N PHE A 133 8.94 0.81 8.34
CA PHE A 133 8.28 1.50 7.23
C PHE A 133 8.42 3.00 7.39
N THR A 134 8.42 3.73 6.28
CA THR A 134 8.42 5.19 6.28
C THR A 134 7.30 5.73 5.40
N VAL A 135 6.64 6.80 5.84
CA VAL A 135 5.68 7.52 5.01
C VAL A 135 6.40 8.10 3.81
N ARG A 136 5.87 7.83 2.61
CA ARG A 136 6.45 8.33 1.37
C ARG A 136 5.34 8.71 0.39
N PHE A 137 5.20 9.99 0.16
CA PHE A 137 4.27 10.50 -0.84
C PHE A 137 4.83 10.30 -2.26
N TYR A 138 3.94 10.13 -3.22
CA TYR A 138 4.25 9.90 -4.62
C TYR A 138 3.21 10.61 -5.49
N ARG A 139 3.14 10.36 -6.79
CA ARG A 139 2.34 11.08 -7.80
C ARG A 139 1.00 11.68 -7.34
N MET A 140 0.27 10.98 -6.51
CA MET A 140 -0.99 11.47 -5.91
C MET A 140 -0.76 12.52 -4.83
N GLY A 141 0.47 12.59 -4.33
CA GLY A 141 0.93 13.60 -3.40
C GLY A 141 0.11 13.72 -2.12
N MET A 142 0.16 14.95 -1.60
CA MET A 142 -0.58 15.37 -0.40
C MET A 142 -1.89 16.11 -0.76
N ASP A 143 -2.28 16.09 -2.02
CA ASP A 143 -3.42 16.86 -2.55
C ASP A 143 -4.77 16.19 -2.29
N ASN A 144 -4.83 15.18 -1.42
CA ASN A 144 -6.08 14.52 -1.12
C ASN A 144 -7.00 15.45 -0.31
N PRO A 145 -8.17 15.81 -0.85
CA PRO A 145 -9.10 16.71 -0.18
C PRO A 145 -9.67 16.14 1.13
N LYS A 146 -9.60 14.82 1.33
CA LYS A 146 -10.05 14.17 2.58
C LYS A 146 -9.11 14.38 3.76
N ARG A 147 -7.94 14.94 3.54
CA ARG A 147 -6.93 15.25 4.57
C ARG A 147 -6.38 14.06 5.36
N THR A 148 -6.75 12.84 4.98
CA THR A 148 -6.25 11.59 5.56
C THR A 148 -5.93 10.60 4.45
N GLY A 149 -5.01 9.70 4.72
CA GLY A 149 -4.68 8.60 3.83
C GLY A 149 -4.61 7.29 4.57
N ASP A 150 -4.91 6.22 3.87
CA ASP A 150 -4.81 4.89 4.40
C ASP A 150 -3.52 4.23 3.90
N ILE A 151 -2.77 3.66 4.83
CA ILE A 151 -1.65 2.76 4.55
C ILE A 151 -2.14 1.35 4.80
N TRP A 152 -2.06 0.51 3.79
CA TRP A 152 -2.42 -0.90 3.89
C TRP A 152 -1.20 -1.77 3.74
N LEU A 153 -1.00 -2.64 4.73
CA LEU A 153 0.05 -3.65 4.76
C LEU A 153 -0.56 -5.05 4.79
N LEU A 154 0.20 -6.03 4.33
CA LEU A 154 -0.16 -7.44 4.36
C LEU A 154 0.92 -8.20 5.11
N ALA A 155 0.54 -8.90 6.17
CA ALA A 155 1.35 -9.96 6.73
C ALA A 155 1.02 -11.27 6.03
N ALA A 156 2.02 -12.04 5.64
CA ALA A 156 1.87 -13.33 4.98
C ALA A 156 2.86 -14.35 5.52
N ASN A 157 2.41 -15.58 5.59
CA ASN A 157 3.25 -16.76 5.83
C ASN A 157 2.75 -17.90 4.95
N GLU A 158 3.66 -18.57 4.26
CA GLU A 158 3.34 -19.64 3.29
C GLU A 158 2.83 -20.93 3.94
N GLY A 159 2.95 -21.05 5.27
CA GLY A 159 2.68 -22.31 5.96
C GLY A 159 3.77 -23.33 5.75
N ASP A 160 3.53 -24.55 6.21
CA ASP A 160 4.45 -25.68 6.08
C ASP A 160 3.70 -27.02 5.92
N SER A 161 4.32 -28.12 6.27
CA SER A 161 3.69 -29.45 6.21
C SER A 161 2.53 -29.59 7.22
N ARG A 162 2.56 -28.88 8.35
CA ARG A 162 1.59 -28.95 9.45
C ARG A 162 0.54 -27.84 9.39
N TYR A 163 0.90 -26.66 8.93
CA TYR A 163 0.04 -25.47 8.92
C TYR A 163 -0.25 -24.98 7.52
N LYS A 164 -1.47 -24.45 7.32
CA LYS A 164 -1.87 -23.76 6.10
C LYS A 164 -1.15 -22.40 5.99
N SER A 165 -1.05 -21.88 4.78
CA SER A 165 -0.67 -20.49 4.57
C SER A 165 -1.68 -19.55 5.27
N ALA A 166 -1.21 -18.40 5.71
CA ALA A 166 -2.04 -17.39 6.35
C ALA A 166 -1.67 -16.00 5.89
N VAL A 167 -2.66 -15.14 5.80
CA VAL A 167 -2.49 -13.72 5.49
C VAL A 167 -3.36 -12.88 6.43
N GLN A 168 -2.92 -11.67 6.72
CA GLN A 168 -3.70 -10.69 7.47
C GLN A 168 -3.41 -9.29 6.95
N GLN A 169 -4.46 -8.56 6.64
CA GLN A 169 -4.38 -7.14 6.29
C GLN A 169 -4.30 -6.27 7.55
N PHE A 170 -3.66 -5.12 7.39
CA PHE A 170 -3.46 -4.12 8.42
C PHE A 170 -3.61 -2.74 7.81
N ASN A 171 -4.38 -1.89 8.48
CA ASN A 171 -4.61 -0.52 8.06
C ASN A 171 -4.10 0.47 9.11
N ILE A 172 -3.38 1.47 8.65
CA ILE A 172 -3.06 2.67 9.43
C ILE A 172 -3.62 3.87 8.67
N ARG A 173 -4.45 4.67 9.33
CA ARG A 173 -4.88 5.95 8.81
C ARG A 173 -3.95 7.05 9.28
N ILE A 174 -3.38 7.79 8.35
CA ILE A 174 -2.53 8.94 8.63
C ILE A 174 -3.24 10.24 8.26
N PRO A 175 -3.10 11.31 9.05
CA PRO A 175 -3.46 12.63 8.56
C PRO A 175 -2.50 12.99 7.41
N TYR A 176 -2.99 13.68 6.38
CA TYR A 176 -2.07 14.19 5.35
C TYR A 176 -1.35 15.46 5.79
N ARG A 177 -1.84 16.10 6.85
CA ARG A 177 -1.25 17.31 7.39
C ARG A 177 -1.25 17.29 8.91
N ASN A 178 -0.13 17.61 9.49
CA ASN A 178 -0.02 18.01 10.89
C ASN A 178 -0.34 19.50 10.96
N THR A 179 -1.35 19.88 11.73
CA THR A 179 -1.85 21.26 11.82
C THR A 179 -1.47 21.96 13.12
N GLU A 180 -0.82 21.24 14.03
CA GLU A 180 -0.39 21.74 15.33
C GLU A 180 1.12 21.97 15.37
N GLY A 181 1.55 22.90 16.23
CA GLY A 181 2.94 23.25 16.41
C GLY A 181 3.42 24.43 15.56
N LYS A 182 4.74 24.57 15.44
CA LYS A 182 5.39 25.65 14.69
C LYS A 182 5.11 25.52 13.20
N ARG A 183 4.73 26.59 12.54
CA ARG A 183 4.65 26.63 11.07
C ARG A 183 6.02 26.51 10.45
N GLN A 184 6.07 25.89 9.29
CA GLN A 184 7.29 25.81 8.47
C GLN A 184 6.99 26.11 6.99
N TYR A 185 8.04 26.51 6.29
CA TYR A 185 8.00 26.83 4.87
C TYR A 185 9.13 26.11 4.15
N ILE A 186 8.88 25.77 2.90
CA ILE A 186 9.88 25.18 2.01
C ILE A 186 10.33 26.24 1.03
N LEU A 187 11.63 26.51 1.01
CA LEU A 187 12.28 27.23 -0.07
C LEU A 187 12.77 26.20 -1.10
N PHE A 188 12.17 26.20 -2.27
CA PHE A 188 12.55 25.34 -3.38
C PHE A 188 12.92 26.24 -4.57
N PRO A 189 14.19 26.35 -4.94
CA PRO A 189 14.63 27.15 -6.08
C PRO A 189 14.01 26.69 -7.41
N GLY A 190 13.95 27.56 -8.38
CA GLY A 190 13.59 27.18 -9.76
C GLY A 190 14.57 26.15 -10.32
N ILE A 191 14.07 25.28 -11.16
CA ILE A 191 14.88 24.31 -11.90
C ILE A 191 14.96 24.82 -13.35
N GLU A 192 16.16 24.93 -13.87
CA GLU A 192 16.37 25.36 -15.26
C GLU A 192 15.95 24.27 -16.26
N ASP A 193 15.56 24.68 -17.45
CA ASP A 193 15.29 23.77 -18.55
C ASP A 193 16.56 23.00 -18.92
N VAL A 194 16.39 21.73 -19.26
CA VAL A 194 17.52 20.86 -19.61
C VAL A 194 17.40 20.38 -21.06
N ARG A 195 18.51 20.00 -21.65
CA ARG A 195 18.51 19.35 -22.98
C ARG A 195 18.28 17.87 -22.87
N GLU A 196 17.69 17.29 -23.91
CA GLU A 196 17.62 15.83 -24.08
C GLU A 196 19.02 15.23 -23.98
N GLY A 197 19.15 14.14 -23.20
CA GLY A 197 20.42 13.49 -22.94
C GLY A 197 21.08 13.88 -21.62
N VAL A 198 20.60 14.89 -20.92
CA VAL A 198 20.99 15.14 -19.53
C VAL A 198 20.46 13.99 -18.67
N GLU A 199 21.32 13.39 -17.85
CA GLU A 199 20.96 12.21 -17.07
C GLU A 199 20.18 12.55 -15.79
N SER A 200 20.56 13.63 -15.10
CA SER A 200 19.95 14.00 -13.82
C SER A 200 20.13 15.46 -13.45
N VAL A 201 19.30 15.94 -12.52
CA VAL A 201 19.36 17.26 -11.90
C VAL A 201 19.30 17.10 -10.39
N SER A 202 20.12 17.88 -9.65
CA SER A 202 20.06 17.95 -8.19
C SER A 202 18.88 18.79 -7.73
N LEU A 203 18.25 18.39 -6.62
CA LEU A 203 17.13 19.10 -6.01
C LEU A 203 17.58 19.69 -4.68
N GLU A 204 17.43 21.02 -4.52
CA GLU A 204 18.03 21.79 -3.42
C GLU A 204 16.96 22.56 -2.63
N ALA A 205 15.87 21.90 -2.27
CA ALA A 205 14.90 22.52 -1.39
C ALA A 205 15.30 22.40 0.08
N VAL A 206 15.00 23.44 0.85
CA VAL A 206 15.28 23.50 2.29
C VAL A 206 14.02 23.90 3.05
N SER A 207 13.88 23.37 4.27
CA SER A 207 12.89 23.84 5.23
C SER A 207 13.49 24.86 6.18
N ASP A 208 12.77 25.95 6.49
CA ASP A 208 13.17 26.96 7.47
C ASP A 208 13.24 26.42 8.91
N CYS A 209 12.68 25.23 9.16
CA CYS A 209 12.80 24.50 10.42
C CYS A 209 13.99 23.53 10.47
N GLY A 210 14.78 23.43 9.41
CA GLY A 210 15.92 22.52 9.33
C GLY A 210 15.54 21.04 9.17
N LEU A 211 14.26 20.72 8.94
CA LEU A 211 13.82 19.36 8.69
C LEU A 211 14.15 18.92 7.26
N PRO A 212 14.43 17.62 7.04
CA PRO A 212 14.74 17.10 5.71
C PRO A 212 13.57 17.31 4.75
N VAL A 213 13.83 17.87 3.58
CA VAL A 213 12.83 18.01 2.52
C VAL A 213 12.84 16.78 1.63
N TYR A 214 11.68 16.29 1.29
CA TYR A 214 11.46 15.14 0.42
C TYR A 214 10.81 15.60 -0.87
N TYR A 215 10.86 14.73 -1.89
CA TYR A 215 10.33 15.06 -3.20
C TYR A 215 9.44 13.93 -3.74
N TYR A 216 8.60 14.25 -4.71
CA TYR A 216 8.01 13.29 -5.63
C TYR A 216 7.85 13.89 -7.02
N VAL A 217 7.89 13.05 -8.04
CA VAL A 217 7.61 13.46 -9.42
C VAL A 217 6.11 13.44 -9.63
N LYS A 218 5.53 14.60 -9.89
CA LYS A 218 4.10 14.74 -10.19
C LYS A 218 3.82 14.43 -11.66
N GLU A 219 4.69 14.87 -12.56
CA GLU A 219 4.55 14.78 -14.00
C GLU A 219 5.91 14.67 -14.69
N GLY A 220 5.94 13.94 -15.79
CA GLY A 220 7.12 13.86 -16.66
C GLY A 220 7.92 12.56 -16.55
N PRO A 221 8.86 12.33 -17.51
CA PRO A 221 9.69 11.15 -17.59
C PRO A 221 10.91 11.27 -16.68
N ALA A 222 10.68 11.20 -15.37
CA ALA A 222 11.72 11.27 -14.37
C ALA A 222 11.37 10.44 -13.14
N GLU A 223 12.38 10.02 -12.41
CA GLU A 223 12.31 9.29 -11.15
C GLU A 223 13.24 9.92 -10.13
N LEU A 224 13.00 9.66 -8.85
CA LEU A 224 13.83 10.14 -7.78
C LEU A 224 14.83 9.07 -7.35
N GLN A 225 16.07 9.47 -7.22
CA GLN A 225 17.11 8.73 -6.54
C GLN A 225 17.71 9.67 -5.47
N ASP A 226 17.28 9.48 -4.23
CA ASP A 226 17.56 10.40 -3.11
C ASP A 226 17.10 11.83 -3.43
N ASN A 227 18.04 12.80 -3.41
CA ASN A 227 17.78 14.20 -3.77
C ASN A 227 18.14 14.52 -5.22
N ARG A 228 18.21 13.51 -6.09
CA ARG A 228 18.44 13.69 -7.52
C ARG A 228 17.23 13.27 -8.31
N LEU A 229 16.90 14.07 -9.28
CA LEU A 229 15.90 13.76 -10.30
C LEU A 229 16.62 13.13 -11.48
N VAL A 230 16.41 11.85 -11.70
CA VAL A 230 17.00 11.07 -12.80
C VAL A 230 15.98 10.96 -13.92
N PHE A 231 16.38 11.35 -15.12
CA PHE A 231 15.50 11.28 -16.27
C PHE A 231 15.37 9.85 -16.79
N THR A 232 14.15 9.45 -17.09
CA THR A 232 13.84 8.17 -17.71
C THR A 232 13.67 8.34 -19.20
N LYS A 233 13.56 7.23 -19.92
CA LYS A 233 13.35 7.26 -21.35
C LYS A 233 12.10 8.06 -21.71
N ILE A 234 12.27 9.07 -22.56
CA ILE A 234 11.15 9.84 -23.13
C ILE A 234 10.34 8.90 -24.03
N PRO A 235 9.00 8.83 -23.86
CA PRO A 235 8.19 7.97 -24.71
C PRO A 235 8.33 8.32 -26.21
N PRO A 236 8.38 7.33 -27.10
CA PRO A 236 8.42 7.57 -28.53
C PRO A 236 7.26 8.47 -28.97
N ARG A 237 7.51 9.38 -29.89
CA ARG A 237 6.55 10.37 -30.44
C ARG A 237 6.16 11.48 -29.46
N SER A 238 6.83 11.63 -28.33
CA SER A 238 6.65 12.81 -27.47
C SER A 238 6.98 14.08 -28.25
N LYS A 239 6.15 15.09 -28.06
CA LYS A 239 6.41 16.44 -28.61
C LYS A 239 7.27 17.21 -27.63
N PHE A 240 8.34 17.79 -28.10
CA PHE A 240 9.16 18.72 -27.32
C PHE A 240 8.58 20.14 -27.33
N PRO A 241 8.77 20.91 -26.26
CA PRO A 241 9.48 20.54 -25.03
C PRO A 241 8.62 19.61 -24.15
N VAL A 242 9.27 18.68 -23.42
CA VAL A 242 8.62 17.75 -22.49
C VAL A 242 8.63 18.32 -21.10
N LYS A 243 7.46 18.53 -20.51
CA LYS A 243 7.31 19.08 -19.16
C LYS A 243 7.64 18.06 -18.09
N VAL A 244 8.36 18.51 -17.08
CA VAL A 244 8.60 17.78 -15.83
C VAL A 244 8.15 18.63 -14.65
N THR A 245 7.41 18.04 -13.72
CA THR A 245 6.96 18.72 -12.50
C THR A 245 7.36 17.92 -11.28
N VAL A 246 8.08 18.56 -10.37
CA VAL A 246 8.55 18.00 -9.11
C VAL A 246 7.93 18.77 -7.96
N VAL A 247 7.56 18.05 -6.91
CA VAL A 247 6.99 18.62 -5.69
C VAL A 247 7.94 18.36 -4.53
N ALA A 248 8.33 19.40 -3.85
CA ALA A 248 9.03 19.34 -2.57
C ALA A 248 8.01 19.34 -1.43
N TRP A 249 8.19 18.46 -0.46
CA TRP A 249 7.29 18.33 0.68
C TRP A 249 8.03 18.05 1.99
N GLN A 250 7.42 18.47 3.09
CA GLN A 250 7.87 18.18 4.45
C GLN A 250 6.65 17.97 5.34
N TYR A 251 6.54 16.78 5.91
CA TYR A 251 5.34 16.33 6.62
C TYR A 251 5.17 16.98 8.00
N GLY A 252 6.27 17.50 8.58
CA GLY A 252 6.28 18.00 9.95
C GLY A 252 6.36 16.88 10.99
N ILE A 253 6.23 17.28 12.24
CA ILE A 253 6.24 16.38 13.40
C ILE A 253 5.00 16.69 14.24
N ALA A 254 4.14 15.71 14.44
CA ALA A 254 2.87 15.87 15.12
C ALA A 254 3.02 16.58 16.48
N GLY A 255 2.26 17.65 16.69
CA GLY A 255 2.28 18.49 17.89
C GLY A 255 3.49 19.41 18.03
N GLN A 256 4.49 19.34 17.14
CA GLN A 256 5.71 20.15 17.21
C GLN A 256 5.90 21.06 16.00
N VAL A 257 5.80 20.50 14.79
CA VAL A 257 5.99 21.22 13.53
C VAL A 257 4.88 20.86 12.58
N GLN A 258 4.20 21.85 12.04
CA GLN A 258 3.13 21.67 11.06
C GLN A 258 3.69 21.13 9.74
N THR A 259 2.83 20.47 8.97
CA THR A 259 3.15 20.12 7.57
C THR A 259 3.35 21.40 6.75
N ALA A 260 4.44 21.50 6.02
CA ALA A 260 4.66 22.58 5.08
C ALA A 260 3.68 22.50 3.90
N GLU A 261 3.29 23.64 3.35
CA GLU A 261 2.64 23.65 2.04
C GLU A 261 3.62 23.09 1.00
N PRO A 262 3.22 22.08 0.21
CA PRO A 262 4.10 21.55 -0.83
C PRO A 262 4.42 22.61 -1.88
N VAL A 263 5.67 22.62 -2.34
CA VAL A 263 6.12 23.58 -3.36
C VAL A 263 6.40 22.83 -4.66
N GLU A 264 5.71 23.25 -5.72
CA GLU A 264 5.89 22.69 -7.06
C GLU A 264 6.90 23.49 -7.87
N ARG A 265 7.72 22.78 -8.66
CA ARG A 265 8.56 23.38 -9.71
C ARG A 265 8.37 22.60 -11.00
N SER A 266 8.16 23.34 -12.06
CA SER A 266 8.09 22.78 -13.41
C SER A 266 9.20 23.34 -14.27
N PHE A 267 9.75 22.52 -15.14
CA PHE A 267 10.74 22.86 -16.14
C PHE A 267 10.56 21.97 -17.36
N PHE A 268 11.32 22.19 -18.39
CA PHE A 268 11.17 21.48 -19.65
C PHE A 268 12.46 20.77 -20.07
N ILE A 269 12.26 19.58 -20.68
CA ILE A 269 13.32 18.93 -21.45
C ILE A 269 13.16 19.41 -22.90
N THR A 270 14.20 20.07 -23.40
CA THR A 270 14.30 20.61 -24.77
C THR A 270 15.16 19.71 -25.64
N LYS A 271 15.07 19.85 -26.97
CA LYS A 271 15.96 19.17 -27.90
C LYS A 271 17.38 19.72 -27.88
#